data_70c85cf08945a57cd09a476a647dfae3
#
_entry.id   70c85cf08945a57cd09a476a647dfae3
#
_cell.length_a   1.000
_cell.length_b   1.000
_cell.length_c   1.000
_cell.angle_alpha   90.00
_cell.angle_beta   90.00
_cell.angle_gamma   90.00
#
_symmetry.space_group_name_H-M   'P 1'
#
loop_
_entity.id
_entity.type
_entity.pdbx_description
1 polymer ?
#
loop_
_entity_poly.entity_id
_entity_poly.type
_entity_poly.pdbx_seq_one_letter_code
_entity_poly.pdbx_strand_id
1 'polypeptide(L)'
;SNNRTGASGYLDEVRRLIFENKNLEARTLLDEKFMTSHHGMRYLTLGSLLMDFNCEGKVDSYYRDLNLEDATASVRFRCDGVEYTRRVFTSFSDNVMVVEMATDKGNKKLDVDLRYTCPLTSEVKSEGDYLIMKCNGAEHEGIPAALHAVVMMRVKSDGKIECKDGRLSVRGASSATVFLSAATNFVNYQDVSGDAYAKARCAIEGAWDKQNKKLYDEHKAIYSAQFGRVALHLPSSEFSKKETNVRINEFNKVKDCSLAALMFQYGRYLLISSSQPGSQPANLQGIWNKDLYAPWDSKYTININAEMNYWPAEVTNLSETHVPFF
;
A
#
# COMPACT_ATOMS: atom_id res chain seq x y z
N SER A 1 -31.45 1.91 -1.30
CA SER A 1 -31.55 0.54 -1.78
C SER A 1 -31.28 0.50 -3.28
N ASN A 2 -30.32 -0.28 -3.71
CA ASN A 2 -30.01 -0.45 -5.16
C ASN A 2 -30.92 -1.48 -5.85
N ASN A 3 -32.01 -1.90 -5.21
CA ASN A 3 -32.93 -2.87 -5.80
C ASN A 3 -33.76 -2.21 -6.92
N ARG A 4 -33.78 -2.82 -8.10
CA ARG A 4 -34.68 -2.41 -9.17
C ARG A 4 -36.08 -2.95 -8.89
N THR A 5 -37.02 -2.04 -8.64
CA THR A 5 -38.43 -2.39 -8.51
C THR A 5 -39.01 -2.82 -9.85
N GLY A 6 -39.86 -3.85 -9.85
CA GLY A 6 -40.51 -4.35 -11.06
C GLY A 6 -39.70 -5.34 -11.91
N ALA A 7 -38.44 -5.63 -11.54
CA ALA A 7 -37.60 -6.58 -12.27
C ALA A 7 -38.21 -7.98 -12.34
N SER A 8 -38.94 -8.41 -11.31
CA SER A 8 -39.61 -9.70 -11.29
C SER A 8 -40.57 -9.94 -12.44
N GLY A 9 -41.17 -8.88 -13.00
CA GLY A 9 -42.06 -8.97 -14.16
C GLY A 9 -41.37 -9.47 -15.44
N TYR A 10 -40.04 -9.41 -15.51
CA TYR A 10 -39.24 -9.88 -16.66
C TYR A 10 -38.67 -11.30 -16.46
N LEU A 11 -38.89 -11.93 -15.30
CA LEU A 11 -38.26 -13.19 -14.98
C LEU A 11 -38.66 -14.33 -15.94
N ASP A 12 -39.92 -14.40 -16.31
CA ASP A 12 -40.42 -15.45 -17.21
C ASP A 12 -39.85 -15.28 -18.62
N GLU A 13 -39.67 -14.05 -19.08
CA GLU A 13 -39.01 -13.76 -20.35
C GLU A 13 -37.54 -14.16 -20.35
N VAL A 14 -36.81 -13.87 -19.27
CA VAL A 14 -35.43 -14.35 -19.10
C VAL A 14 -35.35 -15.86 -19.16
N ARG A 15 -36.25 -16.57 -18.45
CA ARG A 15 -36.32 -18.05 -18.46
C ARG A 15 -36.61 -18.56 -19.86
N ARG A 16 -37.58 -17.99 -20.56
CA ARG A 16 -37.92 -18.34 -21.94
C ARG A 16 -36.70 -18.24 -22.85
N LEU A 17 -36.00 -17.12 -22.82
CA LEU A 17 -34.79 -16.87 -23.63
C LEU A 17 -33.70 -17.92 -23.32
N ILE A 18 -33.48 -18.27 -22.04
CA ILE A 18 -32.51 -19.30 -21.65
C ILE A 18 -32.90 -20.66 -22.20
N PHE A 19 -34.19 -21.07 -22.10
CA PHE A 19 -34.67 -22.33 -22.62
C PHE A 19 -34.65 -22.42 -24.15
N GLU A 20 -34.71 -21.27 -24.82
CA GLU A 20 -34.54 -21.17 -26.27
C GLU A 20 -33.05 -21.07 -26.70
N ASN A 21 -32.08 -21.23 -25.77
CA ASN A 21 -30.65 -21.06 -26.00
C ASN A 21 -30.23 -19.68 -26.48
N LYS A 22 -31.07 -18.64 -26.25
CA LYS A 22 -30.78 -17.23 -26.56
C LYS A 22 -30.07 -16.54 -25.39
N ASN A 23 -28.93 -17.11 -24.99
CA ASN A 23 -28.23 -16.69 -23.79
C ASN A 23 -27.73 -15.23 -23.83
N LEU A 24 -27.36 -14.72 -25.00
CA LEU A 24 -26.93 -13.32 -25.15
C LEU A 24 -28.09 -12.35 -24.93
N GLU A 25 -29.27 -12.66 -25.50
CA GLU A 25 -30.48 -11.85 -25.31
C GLU A 25 -30.95 -11.90 -23.84
N ALA A 26 -30.92 -13.10 -23.22
CA ALA A 26 -31.22 -13.25 -21.80
C ALA A 26 -30.28 -12.38 -20.93
N ARG A 27 -28.98 -12.39 -21.23
CA ARG A 27 -28.00 -11.57 -20.52
C ARG A 27 -28.27 -10.08 -20.68
N THR A 28 -28.54 -9.62 -21.91
CA THR A 28 -28.88 -8.22 -22.18
C THR A 28 -30.12 -7.80 -21.37
N LEU A 29 -31.15 -8.63 -21.33
CA LEU A 29 -32.36 -8.36 -20.56
C LEU A 29 -32.09 -8.34 -19.04
N LEU A 30 -31.24 -9.23 -18.55
CA LEU A 30 -30.79 -9.22 -17.15
C LEU A 30 -30.02 -7.93 -16.82
N ASP A 31 -29.05 -7.56 -17.64
CA ASP A 31 -28.26 -6.35 -17.44
C ASP A 31 -29.14 -5.09 -17.45
N GLU A 32 -30.14 -5.04 -18.33
CA GLU A 32 -31.06 -3.89 -18.43
C GLU A 32 -32.11 -3.83 -17.32
N LYS A 33 -32.68 -4.95 -16.88
CA LYS A 33 -33.87 -4.98 -16.02
C LYS A 33 -33.59 -5.41 -14.58
N PHE A 34 -32.57 -6.23 -14.34
CA PHE A 34 -32.26 -6.77 -13.02
C PHE A 34 -31.01 -6.15 -12.39
N MET A 35 -29.99 -5.91 -13.22
CA MET A 35 -28.76 -5.33 -12.70
C MET A 35 -28.94 -3.86 -12.37
N THR A 36 -28.42 -3.47 -11.24
CA THR A 36 -28.35 -2.03 -10.90
C THR A 36 -27.27 -1.37 -11.74
N SER A 37 -27.52 -0.13 -12.18
CA SER A 37 -26.47 0.72 -12.74
C SER A 37 -25.53 1.24 -11.66
N HIS A 38 -25.92 1.12 -10.39
CA HIS A 38 -25.14 1.59 -9.26
C HIS A 38 -24.28 0.47 -8.71
N HIS A 39 -23.02 0.47 -9.07
CA HIS A 39 -21.99 -0.38 -8.50
C HIS A 39 -21.32 0.38 -7.35
N GLY A 40 -21.10 -0.24 -6.21
CA GLY A 40 -20.40 0.42 -5.10
C GLY A 40 -19.08 1.05 -5.56
N MET A 41 -18.67 2.14 -4.93
CA MET A 41 -17.47 2.88 -5.31
C MET A 41 -16.22 2.00 -5.24
N ARG A 42 -15.32 2.16 -6.21
CA ARG A 42 -14.01 1.51 -6.22
C ARG A 42 -13.14 2.00 -5.06
N TYR A 43 -12.22 1.15 -4.64
CA TYR A 43 -11.19 1.52 -3.66
C TYR A 43 -10.12 2.37 -4.38
N LEU A 44 -9.98 3.62 -3.96
CA LEU A 44 -9.13 4.59 -4.66
C LEU A 44 -7.66 4.45 -4.24
N THR A 45 -6.75 4.67 -5.19
CA THR A 45 -5.32 4.81 -4.90
C THR A 45 -5.00 6.22 -4.44
N LEU A 46 -4.04 6.36 -3.53
CA LEU A 46 -3.58 7.66 -3.04
C LEU A 46 -2.45 8.25 -3.92
N GLY A 47 -1.83 7.44 -4.76
CA GLY A 47 -0.72 7.85 -5.60
C GLY A 47 0.64 7.33 -5.15
N SER A 48 1.72 7.99 -5.57
CA SER A 48 3.09 7.54 -5.36
C SER A 48 4.01 8.66 -4.92
N LEU A 49 4.95 8.32 -4.03
CA LEU A 49 6.15 9.12 -3.80
C LEU A 49 7.22 8.71 -4.81
N LEU A 50 7.64 9.65 -5.64
CA LEU A 50 8.76 9.48 -6.56
C LEU A 50 10.04 10.05 -5.95
N MET A 51 11.13 9.32 -6.09
CA MET A 51 12.46 9.68 -5.61
C MET A 51 13.42 9.64 -6.80
N ASP A 52 13.76 10.82 -7.32
CA ASP A 52 14.65 10.97 -8.46
C ASP A 52 16.08 11.19 -7.94
N PHE A 53 16.92 10.16 -7.97
CA PHE A 53 18.34 10.26 -7.60
C PHE A 53 19.12 10.88 -8.74
N ASN A 54 19.82 11.96 -8.48
CA ASN A 54 20.67 12.64 -9.47
C ASN A 54 22.02 11.93 -9.62
N CYS A 55 21.97 10.71 -10.16
CA CYS A 55 23.11 9.87 -10.47
C CYS A 55 23.17 9.75 -12.00
N GLU A 56 24.15 10.39 -12.65
CA GLU A 56 24.25 10.48 -14.10
C GLU A 56 24.91 9.25 -14.73
N GLY A 57 25.59 8.47 -13.93
CA GLY A 57 26.34 7.32 -14.39
C GLY A 57 25.55 6.03 -14.55
N LYS A 58 26.25 4.99 -15.00
CA LYS A 58 25.68 3.66 -15.11
C LYS A 58 25.56 3.01 -13.75
N VAL A 59 24.42 2.37 -13.49
CA VAL A 59 24.23 1.53 -12.32
C VAL A 59 24.96 0.20 -12.53
N ASP A 60 25.97 -0.08 -11.71
CA ASP A 60 26.82 -1.28 -11.81
C ASP A 60 26.21 -2.49 -11.08
N SER A 61 25.49 -2.23 -10.00
CA SER A 61 24.81 -3.26 -9.21
C SER A 61 23.51 -2.75 -8.66
N TYR A 62 22.55 -3.64 -8.53
CA TYR A 62 21.25 -3.33 -7.94
C TYR A 62 20.74 -4.54 -7.16
N TYR A 63 20.35 -4.31 -5.90
CA TYR A 63 19.75 -5.32 -5.03
C TYR A 63 18.56 -4.71 -4.31
N ARG A 64 17.48 -5.45 -4.19
CA ARG A 64 16.32 -5.10 -3.36
C ARG A 64 15.77 -6.32 -2.66
N ASP A 65 15.27 -6.13 -1.47
CA ASP A 65 14.62 -7.17 -0.68
C ASP A 65 13.49 -6.61 0.18
N LEU A 66 12.63 -7.50 0.61
CA LEU A 66 11.68 -7.30 1.68
C LEU A 66 12.00 -8.32 2.78
N ASN A 67 12.45 -7.84 3.93
CA ASN A 67 12.64 -8.67 5.10
C ASN A 67 11.30 -8.88 5.82
N LEU A 68 10.81 -10.11 5.83
CA LEU A 68 9.53 -10.44 6.47
C LEU A 68 9.60 -10.48 8.00
N GLU A 69 10.78 -10.59 8.60
CA GLU A 69 10.94 -10.66 10.07
C GLU A 69 10.74 -9.30 10.75
N ASP A 70 10.93 -8.21 9.99
CA ASP A 70 10.80 -6.84 10.49
C ASP A 70 10.02 -5.92 9.54
N ALA A 71 9.36 -6.47 8.53
CA ALA A 71 8.57 -5.74 7.52
C ALA A 71 9.32 -4.54 6.93
N THR A 72 10.59 -4.71 6.61
CA THR A 72 11.47 -3.66 6.10
C THR A 72 11.80 -3.92 4.63
N ALA A 73 11.56 -2.95 3.77
CA ALA A 73 12.00 -2.98 2.38
C ALA A 73 13.34 -2.26 2.23
N SER A 74 14.29 -2.91 1.56
CA SER A 74 15.63 -2.35 1.34
C SER A 74 15.99 -2.32 -0.14
N VAL A 75 16.75 -1.28 -0.51
CA VAL A 75 17.36 -1.17 -1.82
C VAL A 75 18.82 -0.76 -1.64
N ARG A 76 19.70 -1.40 -2.37
CA ARG A 76 21.11 -1.03 -2.48
C ARG A 76 21.51 -1.05 -3.95
N PHE A 77 22.12 0.01 -4.41
CA PHE A 77 22.66 0.10 -5.75
C PHE A 77 23.98 0.88 -5.76
N ARG A 78 24.79 0.64 -6.76
CA ARG A 78 26.05 1.36 -6.96
C ARG A 78 26.00 2.12 -8.28
N CYS A 79 26.37 3.40 -8.23
CA CYS A 79 26.44 4.28 -9.38
C CYS A 79 27.67 5.17 -9.24
N ASP A 80 28.51 5.23 -10.28
CA ASP A 80 29.76 6.00 -10.31
C ASP A 80 30.70 5.71 -9.11
N GLY A 81 30.77 4.44 -8.71
CA GLY A 81 31.60 3.97 -7.60
C GLY A 81 31.06 4.34 -6.22
N VAL A 82 29.89 4.99 -6.10
CA VAL A 82 29.21 5.31 -4.85
C VAL A 82 28.12 4.28 -4.60
N GLU A 83 28.06 3.73 -3.40
CA GLU A 83 26.96 2.87 -2.98
C GLU A 83 25.86 3.72 -2.33
N TYR A 84 24.64 3.53 -2.80
CA TYR A 84 23.43 4.13 -2.29
C TYR A 84 22.60 3.06 -1.59
N THR A 85 22.15 3.36 -0.39
CA THR A 85 21.24 2.50 0.37
C THR A 85 19.94 3.21 0.67
N ARG A 86 18.85 2.46 0.66
CA ARG A 86 17.53 2.94 1.08
C ARG A 86 16.86 1.86 1.90
N ARG A 87 16.31 2.24 3.06
CA ARG A 87 15.50 1.39 3.92
C ARG A 87 14.14 2.06 4.12
N VAL A 88 13.07 1.28 3.98
CA VAL A 88 11.69 1.77 4.12
C VAL A 88 10.94 0.87 5.10
N PHE A 89 10.26 1.48 6.05
CA PHE A 89 9.31 0.82 6.94
C PHE A 89 8.16 1.76 7.30
N THR A 90 7.02 1.21 7.72
CA THR A 90 5.85 1.97 8.17
C THR A 90 5.64 1.70 9.65
N SER A 91 5.81 2.72 10.48
CA SER A 91 5.67 2.61 11.93
C SER A 91 4.21 2.53 12.34
N PHE A 92 3.80 1.45 13.01
CA PHE A 92 2.46 1.33 13.58
C PHE A 92 2.26 2.28 14.76
N SER A 93 3.30 2.52 15.57
CA SER A 93 3.21 3.41 16.73
C SER A 93 3.07 4.88 16.36
N ASP A 94 3.63 5.27 15.22
CA ASP A 94 3.73 6.68 14.84
C ASP A 94 2.86 7.06 13.64
N ASN A 95 2.27 6.09 12.94
CA ASN A 95 1.50 6.28 11.71
C ASN A 95 2.28 7.06 10.62
N VAL A 96 3.57 6.81 10.52
CA VAL A 96 4.45 7.39 9.51
C VAL A 96 5.17 6.32 8.71
N MET A 97 5.34 6.56 7.42
CA MET A 97 6.33 5.86 6.62
C MET A 97 7.67 6.57 6.77
N VAL A 98 8.70 5.81 7.08
CA VAL A 98 10.07 6.30 7.20
C VAL A 98 10.89 5.75 6.04
N VAL A 99 11.55 6.65 5.29
CA VAL A 99 12.49 6.29 4.23
C VAL A 99 13.86 6.83 4.61
N GLU A 100 14.75 5.94 4.99
CA GLU A 100 16.14 6.27 5.27
C GLU A 100 16.98 6.06 4.02
N MET A 101 17.78 7.05 3.67
CA MET A 101 18.70 7.02 2.53
C MET A 101 20.10 7.37 3.00
N ALA A 102 21.10 6.68 2.47
CA ALA A 102 22.49 7.01 2.75
C ALA A 102 23.38 6.64 1.56
N THR A 103 24.54 7.30 1.51
CA THR A 103 25.65 6.92 0.65
C THR A 103 26.78 6.32 1.49
N ASP A 104 27.60 5.46 0.88
CA ASP A 104 28.75 4.88 1.55
C ASP A 104 29.77 5.96 1.96
N LYS A 105 30.43 5.75 3.12
CA LYS A 105 31.58 6.54 3.61
C LYS A 105 31.35 8.05 3.74
N GLY A 106 30.10 8.51 3.88
CA GLY A 106 29.83 9.93 4.12
C GLY A 106 30.34 10.88 3.04
N ASN A 107 30.31 10.46 1.78
CA ASN A 107 30.90 11.17 0.64
C ASN A 107 30.09 12.39 0.16
N LYS A 108 28.96 12.71 0.80
CA LYS A 108 28.06 13.83 0.48
C LYS A 108 27.58 13.87 -0.99
N LYS A 109 27.36 12.71 -1.58
CA LYS A 109 26.87 12.58 -2.95
C LYS A 109 25.39 12.17 -3.04
N LEU A 110 24.67 12.23 -1.93
CA LEU A 110 23.22 12.00 -1.94
C LEU A 110 22.52 13.27 -2.41
N ASP A 111 22.15 13.28 -3.67
CA ASP A 111 21.30 14.27 -4.30
C ASP A 111 20.00 13.58 -4.75
N VAL A 112 18.88 14.01 -4.21
CA VAL A 112 17.58 13.41 -4.52
C VAL A 112 16.49 14.45 -4.57
N ASP A 113 15.58 14.30 -5.52
CA ASP A 113 14.34 15.06 -5.63
C ASP A 113 13.15 14.18 -5.28
N LEU A 114 12.30 14.69 -4.41
CA LEU A 114 11.11 14.02 -3.91
C LEU A 114 9.87 14.76 -4.40
N ARG A 115 8.93 14.04 -4.98
CA ARG A 115 7.66 14.60 -5.48
C ARG A 115 6.54 13.59 -5.41
N TYR A 116 5.30 14.08 -5.36
CA TYR A 116 4.12 13.24 -5.42
C TYR A 116 3.57 13.13 -6.84
N THR A 117 2.96 11.97 -7.12
CA THR A 117 2.03 11.79 -8.24
C THR A 117 0.75 11.15 -7.74
N CYS A 118 -0.38 11.63 -8.22
CA CYS A 118 -1.69 11.11 -7.86
C CYS A 118 -2.59 11.08 -9.11
N PRO A 119 -3.29 9.98 -9.39
CA PRO A 119 -4.23 9.92 -10.53
C PRO A 119 -5.57 10.60 -10.24
N LEU A 120 -5.83 10.98 -8.98
CA LEU A 120 -7.01 11.74 -8.59
C LEU A 120 -6.75 13.24 -8.75
N THR A 121 -7.81 14.04 -8.71
CA THR A 121 -7.69 15.49 -8.64
C THR A 121 -6.93 15.87 -7.39
N SER A 122 -5.75 16.43 -7.57
CA SER A 122 -4.83 16.73 -6.48
C SER A 122 -4.11 18.05 -6.66
N GLU A 123 -3.71 18.63 -5.54
CA GLU A 123 -2.89 19.82 -5.46
C GLU A 123 -1.68 19.53 -4.58
N VAL A 124 -0.47 19.91 -5.03
CA VAL A 124 0.76 19.79 -4.27
C VAL A 124 1.29 21.18 -3.94
N LYS A 125 1.57 21.43 -2.66
CA LYS A 125 2.10 22.70 -2.14
C LYS A 125 3.33 22.49 -1.27
N SER A 126 4.24 23.44 -1.31
CA SER A 126 5.32 23.61 -0.34
C SER A 126 4.85 24.58 0.75
N GLU A 127 4.88 24.15 2.01
CA GLU A 127 4.49 24.95 3.18
C GLU A 127 5.58 24.84 4.25
N GLY A 128 6.44 25.86 4.32
CA GLY A 128 7.65 25.78 5.15
C GLY A 128 8.55 24.65 4.69
N ASP A 129 8.86 23.71 5.56
CA ASP A 129 9.64 22.51 5.30
C ASP A 129 8.79 21.25 4.97
N TYR A 130 7.48 21.44 4.78
CA TYR A 130 6.55 20.39 4.41
C TYR A 130 6.22 20.43 2.91
N LEU A 131 6.26 19.27 2.27
CA LEU A 131 5.62 19.05 0.98
C LEU A 131 4.27 18.38 1.22
N ILE A 132 3.18 19.03 0.81
CA ILE A 132 1.81 18.63 1.11
C ILE A 132 1.07 18.36 -0.17
N MET A 133 0.46 17.18 -0.29
CA MET A 133 -0.51 16.87 -1.34
C MET A 133 -1.89 16.75 -0.72
N LYS A 134 -2.86 17.46 -1.30
CA LYS A 134 -4.29 17.26 -1.04
C LYS A 134 -4.92 16.62 -2.24
N CYS A 135 -5.70 15.57 -2.06
CA CYS A 135 -6.43 14.94 -3.15
C CYS A 135 -7.89 14.68 -2.74
N ASN A 136 -8.78 14.80 -3.72
CA ASN A 136 -10.19 14.53 -3.56
C ASN A 136 -10.52 13.14 -4.11
N GLY A 137 -11.48 12.47 -3.48
CA GLY A 137 -12.09 11.29 -4.03
C GLY A 137 -12.72 11.57 -5.40
N ALA A 138 -13.12 10.53 -6.09
CA ALA A 138 -13.82 10.68 -7.36
C ALA A 138 -15.34 10.77 -7.14
N GLU A 139 -16.00 11.55 -7.97
CA GLU A 139 -17.46 11.42 -8.13
C GLU A 139 -17.80 10.01 -8.61
N HIS A 140 -18.90 9.47 -8.14
CA HIS A 140 -19.37 8.16 -8.55
C HIS A 140 -20.89 8.15 -8.70
N GLU A 141 -21.36 7.90 -9.91
CA GLU A 141 -22.79 7.73 -10.23
C GLU A 141 -23.68 8.89 -9.76
N GLY A 142 -23.22 10.13 -9.96
CA GLY A 142 -23.94 11.34 -9.57
C GLY A 142 -23.80 11.69 -8.07
N ILE A 143 -23.03 10.93 -7.30
CA ILE A 143 -22.72 11.24 -5.90
C ILE A 143 -21.41 12.02 -5.86
N PRO A 144 -21.41 13.26 -5.38
CA PRO A 144 -20.19 14.05 -5.26
C PRO A 144 -19.16 13.40 -4.34
N ALA A 145 -17.89 13.64 -4.64
CA ALA A 145 -16.80 13.20 -3.78
C ALA A 145 -16.86 13.92 -2.42
N ALA A 146 -17.06 13.18 -1.35
CA ALA A 146 -17.02 13.69 0.03
C ALA A 146 -15.73 13.33 0.75
N LEU A 147 -15.08 12.24 0.32
CA LEU A 147 -13.81 11.79 0.88
C LEU A 147 -12.65 12.57 0.27
N HIS A 148 -11.76 13.07 1.12
CA HIS A 148 -10.48 13.66 0.70
C HIS A 148 -9.34 13.14 1.56
N ALA A 149 -8.13 13.23 1.03
CA ALA A 149 -6.92 12.83 1.73
C ALA A 149 -5.87 13.95 1.72
N VAL A 150 -5.04 13.94 2.74
CA VAL A 150 -3.83 14.77 2.84
C VAL A 150 -2.64 13.85 3.03
N VAL A 151 -1.61 14.05 2.20
CA VAL A 151 -0.30 13.42 2.37
C VAL A 151 0.69 14.50 2.69
N MET A 152 1.47 14.31 3.74
CA MET A 152 2.52 15.23 4.14
C MET A 152 3.87 14.53 4.14
N MET A 153 4.89 15.25 3.75
CA MET A 153 6.27 14.79 3.80
C MET A 153 7.17 15.87 4.38
N ARG A 154 8.12 15.44 5.20
CA ARG A 154 9.18 16.27 5.78
C ARG A 154 10.48 15.48 5.78
N VAL A 155 11.63 16.16 5.67
CA VAL A 155 12.94 15.49 5.54
C VAL A 155 13.92 16.01 6.56
N LYS A 156 14.70 15.09 7.17
CA LYS A 156 15.95 15.39 7.89
C LYS A 156 17.13 15.00 7.03
N SER A 157 18.20 15.81 7.01
CA SER A 157 19.42 15.52 6.26
C SER A 157 20.60 16.28 6.82
N ASP A 158 21.80 15.78 6.56
CA ASP A 158 23.07 16.48 6.81
C ASP A 158 23.48 17.37 5.62
N GLY A 159 22.71 17.38 4.52
CA GLY A 159 22.88 18.22 3.36
C GLY A 159 21.92 19.42 3.34
N LYS A 160 21.92 20.14 2.21
CA LYS A 160 20.97 21.25 1.98
C LYS A 160 19.60 20.70 1.60
N ILE A 161 18.56 21.18 2.29
CA ILE A 161 17.16 20.86 2.00
C ILE A 161 16.48 22.11 1.42
N GLU A 162 15.69 21.92 0.37
CA GLU A 162 14.85 22.96 -0.22
C GLU A 162 13.46 22.38 -0.52
N CYS A 163 12.41 23.02 -0.01
CA CYS A 163 11.02 22.66 -0.29
C CYS A 163 10.37 23.81 -1.05
N LYS A 164 10.22 23.66 -2.36
CA LYS A 164 9.74 24.72 -3.26
C LYS A 164 9.08 24.13 -4.51
N ASP A 165 8.11 24.85 -5.06
CA ASP A 165 7.45 24.55 -6.32
C ASP A 165 6.91 23.09 -6.43
N GLY A 166 6.33 22.58 -5.33
CA GLY A 166 5.77 21.23 -5.27
C GLY A 166 6.82 20.12 -5.25
N ARG A 167 8.06 20.42 -4.88
CA ARG A 167 9.18 19.50 -4.79
C ARG A 167 9.95 19.70 -3.48
N LEU A 168 10.48 18.62 -2.96
CA LEU A 168 11.44 18.65 -1.87
C LEU A 168 12.77 18.08 -2.37
N SER A 169 13.83 18.87 -2.29
CA SER A 169 15.16 18.53 -2.80
C SER A 169 16.14 18.39 -1.66
N VAL A 170 17.00 17.39 -1.71
CA VAL A 170 18.16 17.21 -0.83
C VAL A 170 19.41 17.25 -1.71
N ARG A 171 20.42 18.01 -1.30
CA ARG A 171 21.67 18.17 -2.04
C ARG A 171 22.89 18.09 -1.14
N GLY A 172 23.92 17.41 -1.63
CA GLY A 172 25.22 17.32 -0.97
C GLY A 172 25.15 16.61 0.38
N ALA A 173 24.26 15.64 0.53
CA ALA A 173 24.09 14.89 1.78
C ALA A 173 24.88 13.58 1.78
N SER A 174 25.18 13.07 2.97
CA SER A 174 25.59 11.69 3.19
C SER A 174 24.42 10.81 3.60
N SER A 175 23.41 11.44 4.22
CA SER A 175 22.19 10.76 4.66
C SER A 175 20.98 11.69 4.61
N ALA A 176 19.82 11.09 4.41
CA ALA A 176 18.53 11.74 4.54
C ALA A 176 17.47 10.77 5.06
N THR A 177 16.54 11.28 5.85
CA THR A 177 15.38 10.54 6.34
C THR A 177 14.12 11.29 5.98
N VAL A 178 13.26 10.63 5.20
CA VAL A 178 11.92 11.13 4.84
C VAL A 178 10.93 10.59 5.84
N PHE A 179 10.10 11.49 6.38
CA PHE A 179 8.90 11.17 7.15
C PHE A 179 7.70 11.49 6.28
N LEU A 180 6.87 10.50 6.03
CA LEU A 180 5.64 10.65 5.25
C LEU A 180 4.47 10.15 6.06
N SER A 181 3.41 10.94 6.16
CA SER A 181 2.12 10.55 6.72
C SER A 181 1.00 10.83 5.76
N ALA A 182 -0.03 10.00 5.79
CA ALA A 182 -1.24 10.17 5.01
C ALA A 182 -2.46 9.98 5.90
N ALA A 183 -3.44 10.84 5.75
CA ALA A 183 -4.71 10.73 6.46
C ALA A 183 -5.87 11.16 5.57
N THR A 184 -7.06 10.66 5.90
CA THR A 184 -8.32 11.06 5.26
C THR A 184 -9.22 11.76 6.26
N ASN A 185 -10.25 12.44 5.75
CA ASN A 185 -11.33 12.98 6.55
C ASN A 185 -12.32 11.91 7.03
N PHE A 186 -12.11 10.63 6.73
CA PHE A 186 -12.95 9.54 7.17
C PHE A 186 -12.88 9.37 8.69
N VAL A 187 -14.05 9.28 9.33
CA VAL A 187 -14.25 8.95 10.75
C VAL A 187 -14.91 7.57 10.83
N ASN A 188 -16.05 7.40 10.15
CA ASN A 188 -16.74 6.14 9.97
C ASN A 188 -17.63 6.20 8.73
N TYR A 189 -18.36 5.13 8.43
CA TYR A 189 -19.18 5.02 7.22
C TYR A 189 -20.33 6.04 7.12
N GLN A 190 -20.66 6.75 8.19
CA GLN A 190 -21.66 7.82 8.23
C GLN A 190 -21.05 9.22 8.39
N ASP A 191 -19.76 9.31 8.70
CA ASP A 191 -19.10 10.55 9.07
C ASP A 191 -17.75 10.70 8.36
N VAL A 192 -17.63 11.76 7.56
CA VAL A 192 -16.41 12.18 6.86
C VAL A 192 -16.00 13.60 7.28
N SER A 193 -16.28 14.01 8.52
CA SER A 193 -15.96 15.35 9.04
C SER A 193 -14.56 15.46 9.65
N GLY A 194 -13.76 14.41 9.63
CA GLY A 194 -12.44 14.39 10.24
C GLY A 194 -11.47 15.38 9.57
N ASP A 195 -10.52 15.88 10.34
CA ASP A 195 -9.46 16.76 9.85
C ASP A 195 -8.24 15.94 9.35
N ALA A 196 -8.21 15.69 8.05
CA ALA A 196 -7.12 14.96 7.41
C ALA A 196 -5.76 15.67 7.56
N TYR A 197 -5.76 17.01 7.51
CA TYR A 197 -4.54 17.81 7.64
C TYR A 197 -3.96 17.69 9.05
N ALA A 198 -4.78 17.92 10.07
CA ALA A 198 -4.33 17.82 11.46
C ALA A 198 -3.84 16.41 11.81
N LYS A 199 -4.56 15.35 11.34
CA LYS A 199 -4.14 13.95 11.55
C LYS A 199 -2.76 13.67 10.94
N ALA A 200 -2.54 14.03 9.67
CA ALA A 200 -1.27 13.78 8.98
C ALA A 200 -0.12 14.57 9.62
N ARG A 201 -0.36 15.81 9.98
CA ARG A 201 0.63 16.68 10.63
C ARG A 201 1.01 16.17 12.02
N CYS A 202 0.05 15.82 12.84
CA CYS A 202 0.27 15.28 14.19
C CYS A 202 1.16 14.02 14.17
N ALA A 203 0.95 13.12 13.20
CA ALA A 203 1.76 11.92 13.05
C ALA A 203 3.24 12.25 12.76
N ILE A 204 3.51 13.17 11.82
CA ILE A 204 4.90 13.58 11.54
C ILE A 204 5.52 14.28 12.74
N GLU A 205 4.82 15.23 13.36
CA GLU A 205 5.35 15.99 14.51
C GLU A 205 5.65 15.06 15.69
N GLY A 206 4.80 14.05 15.96
CA GLY A 206 5.02 13.04 16.99
C GLY A 206 6.26 12.16 16.74
N ALA A 207 6.56 11.87 15.47
CA ALA A 207 7.73 11.09 15.09
C ALA A 207 9.01 11.94 14.94
N TRP A 208 8.87 13.26 14.70
CA TRP A 208 9.96 14.12 14.24
C TRP A 208 11.14 14.14 15.19
N ASP A 209 10.93 14.26 16.49
CA ASP A 209 12.02 14.38 17.46
C ASP A 209 12.63 13.04 17.87
N LYS A 210 12.04 11.94 17.43
CA LYS A 210 12.59 10.61 17.69
C LYS A 210 13.87 10.38 16.86
N GLN A 211 14.80 9.63 17.45
CA GLN A 211 15.94 9.11 16.72
C GLN A 211 15.48 8.00 15.75
N ASN A 212 16.08 7.93 14.57
CA ASN A 212 15.74 6.90 13.58
C ASN A 212 15.83 5.47 14.13
N LYS A 213 16.88 5.20 14.93
CA LYS A 213 17.03 3.90 15.59
C LYS A 213 15.86 3.56 16.48
N LYS A 214 15.34 4.53 17.25
CA LYS A 214 14.20 4.31 18.14
C LYS A 214 12.92 4.04 17.34
N LEU A 215 12.67 4.80 16.28
CA LEU A 215 11.52 4.56 15.36
C LEU A 215 11.55 3.15 14.79
N TYR A 216 12.71 2.72 14.33
CA TYR A 216 12.88 1.38 13.78
C TYR A 216 12.73 0.28 14.85
N ASP A 217 13.31 0.46 16.02
CA ASP A 217 13.23 -0.53 17.12
C ASP A 217 11.78 -0.68 17.61
N GLU A 218 11.02 0.41 17.74
CA GLU A 218 9.60 0.41 18.10
C GLU A 218 8.75 -0.28 17.01
N HIS A 219 8.96 0.06 15.74
CA HIS A 219 8.31 -0.61 14.61
C HIS A 219 8.57 -2.12 14.65
N LYS A 220 9.84 -2.51 14.72
CA LYS A 220 10.25 -3.91 14.75
C LYS A 220 9.62 -4.66 15.93
N ALA A 221 9.63 -4.08 17.12
CA ALA A 221 9.09 -4.72 18.32
C ALA A 221 7.60 -5.03 18.15
N ILE A 222 6.78 -4.08 17.66
CA ILE A 222 5.35 -4.26 17.46
C ILE A 222 5.08 -5.30 16.38
N TYR A 223 5.73 -5.18 15.22
CA TYR A 223 5.53 -6.09 14.11
C TYR A 223 5.97 -7.53 14.45
N SER A 224 7.19 -7.69 15.00
CA SER A 224 7.74 -9.01 15.32
C SER A 224 6.97 -9.71 16.44
N ALA A 225 6.30 -8.98 17.34
CA ALA A 225 5.42 -9.56 18.35
C ALA A 225 4.23 -10.32 17.74
N GLN A 226 3.78 -9.95 16.54
CA GLN A 226 2.77 -10.69 15.79
C GLN A 226 3.41 -11.71 14.85
N PHE A 227 4.36 -11.28 14.02
CA PHE A 227 4.98 -12.13 13.01
C PHE A 227 5.72 -13.32 13.59
N GLY A 228 6.43 -13.14 14.68
CA GLY A 228 7.26 -14.17 15.34
C GLY A 228 6.48 -15.28 16.06
N ARG A 229 5.14 -15.18 16.18
CA ARG A 229 4.33 -16.20 16.91
C ARG A 229 4.27 -17.54 16.20
N VAL A 230 4.39 -17.55 14.87
CA VAL A 230 4.32 -18.77 14.06
C VAL A 230 5.42 -18.75 13.01
N ALA A 231 6.14 -19.86 12.89
CA ALA A 231 7.13 -20.07 11.84
C ALA A 231 6.92 -21.44 11.19
N LEU A 232 6.96 -21.49 9.87
CA LEU A 232 6.95 -22.73 9.09
C LEU A 232 8.35 -22.97 8.52
N HIS A 233 8.96 -24.08 8.91
CA HIS A 233 10.26 -24.49 8.40
C HIS A 233 10.11 -25.71 7.50
N LEU A 234 10.54 -25.59 6.27
CA LEU A 234 10.63 -26.68 5.31
C LEU A 234 12.07 -26.82 4.82
N PRO A 235 12.46 -28.01 4.31
CA PRO A 235 13.81 -28.20 3.80
C PRO A 235 14.19 -27.16 2.75
N SER A 236 15.39 -26.60 2.89
CA SER A 236 15.96 -25.63 1.96
C SER A 236 17.11 -26.25 1.17
N SER A 237 17.43 -25.68 0.03
CA SER A 237 18.57 -26.04 -0.83
C SER A 237 19.35 -24.79 -1.23
N GLU A 238 20.46 -24.95 -1.94
CA GLU A 238 21.18 -23.81 -2.52
C GLU A 238 20.30 -22.96 -3.45
N PHE A 239 19.26 -23.56 -4.04
CA PHE A 239 18.30 -22.86 -4.89
C PHE A 239 17.47 -21.81 -4.12
N SER A 240 17.29 -22.00 -2.82
CA SER A 240 16.59 -21.04 -1.96
C SER A 240 17.30 -19.67 -1.84
N LYS A 241 18.58 -19.59 -2.26
CA LYS A 241 19.37 -18.34 -2.30
C LYS A 241 19.14 -17.53 -3.59
N LYS A 242 18.40 -18.07 -4.56
CA LYS A 242 18.05 -17.34 -5.80
C LYS A 242 16.97 -16.30 -5.55
N GLU A 243 16.88 -15.35 -6.46
CA GLU A 243 15.83 -14.34 -6.47
C GLU A 243 14.45 -14.99 -6.52
N THR A 244 13.49 -14.41 -5.80
CA THR A 244 12.15 -14.99 -5.64
C THR A 244 11.43 -15.23 -6.98
N ASN A 245 11.59 -14.34 -7.96
CA ASN A 245 11.03 -14.55 -9.31
C ASN A 245 11.62 -15.78 -10.03
N VAL A 246 12.91 -16.03 -9.87
CA VAL A 246 13.55 -17.24 -10.42
C VAL A 246 13.03 -18.49 -9.72
N ARG A 247 12.91 -18.44 -8.39
CA ARG A 247 12.37 -19.55 -7.59
C ARG A 247 10.93 -19.90 -7.99
N ILE A 248 10.09 -18.90 -8.22
CA ILE A 248 8.70 -19.10 -8.68
C ILE A 248 8.68 -19.75 -10.08
N ASN A 249 9.44 -19.22 -11.03
CA ASN A 249 9.45 -19.70 -12.41
C ASN A 249 9.96 -21.15 -12.54
N GLU A 250 10.90 -21.54 -11.67
CA GLU A 250 11.53 -22.86 -11.71
C GLU A 250 10.94 -23.86 -10.70
N PHE A 251 9.90 -23.46 -9.95
CA PHE A 251 9.32 -24.24 -8.83
C PHE A 251 9.00 -25.69 -9.21
N ASN A 252 8.32 -25.90 -10.36
CA ASN A 252 7.93 -27.22 -10.82
C ASN A 252 9.12 -28.13 -11.18
N LYS A 253 10.28 -27.54 -11.52
CA LYS A 253 11.49 -28.28 -11.92
C LYS A 253 12.37 -28.64 -10.72
N VAL A 254 12.44 -27.75 -9.73
CA VAL A 254 13.43 -27.84 -8.64
C VAL A 254 12.85 -28.37 -7.33
N LYS A 255 11.50 -28.38 -7.18
CA LYS A 255 10.81 -28.75 -5.94
C LYS A 255 11.31 -27.97 -4.72
N ASP A 256 11.35 -26.65 -4.84
CA ASP A 256 11.81 -25.74 -3.78
C ASP A 256 10.80 -25.68 -2.63
N CYS A 257 10.87 -26.62 -1.69
CA CYS A 257 9.95 -26.67 -0.56
C CYS A 257 9.99 -25.40 0.30
N SER A 258 11.16 -24.77 0.40
CA SER A 258 11.32 -23.54 1.20
C SER A 258 10.55 -22.34 0.60
N LEU A 259 10.21 -22.36 -0.69
CA LEU A 259 9.35 -21.35 -1.29
C LEU A 259 7.91 -21.44 -0.76
N ALA A 260 7.40 -22.64 -0.45
CA ALA A 260 6.10 -22.80 0.18
C ALA A 260 6.07 -22.22 1.61
N ALA A 261 7.16 -22.41 2.37
CA ALA A 261 7.32 -21.76 3.68
C ALA A 261 7.39 -20.23 3.56
N LEU A 262 8.10 -19.73 2.55
CA LEU A 262 8.15 -18.29 2.27
C LEU A 262 6.76 -17.74 1.90
N MET A 263 5.99 -18.45 1.07
CA MET A 263 4.62 -18.06 0.70
C MET A 263 3.69 -18.00 1.92
N PHE A 264 3.79 -18.97 2.83
CA PHE A 264 3.04 -18.98 4.09
C PHE A 264 3.36 -17.74 4.93
N GLN A 265 4.64 -17.45 5.15
CA GLN A 265 5.06 -16.29 5.93
C GLN A 265 4.73 -14.97 5.22
N TYR A 266 4.79 -14.93 3.89
CA TYR A 266 4.39 -13.76 3.13
C TYR A 266 2.89 -13.47 3.26
N GLY A 267 2.03 -14.50 3.27
CA GLY A 267 0.61 -14.33 3.55
C GLY A 267 0.35 -13.73 4.94
N ARG A 268 1.07 -14.17 5.97
CA ARG A 268 1.01 -13.56 7.31
C ARG A 268 1.47 -12.11 7.32
N TYR A 269 2.58 -11.79 6.64
CA TYR A 269 3.04 -10.41 6.46
C TYR A 269 1.96 -9.52 5.81
N LEU A 270 1.32 -9.99 4.74
CA LEU A 270 0.27 -9.24 4.05
C LEU A 270 -0.91 -8.93 4.97
N LEU A 271 -1.35 -9.90 5.76
CA LEU A 271 -2.47 -9.71 6.68
C LEU A 271 -2.11 -8.75 7.83
N ILE A 272 -0.95 -8.92 8.47
CA ILE A 272 -0.45 -8.01 9.52
C ILE A 272 -0.36 -6.57 8.98
N SER A 273 0.15 -6.40 7.76
CA SER A 273 0.42 -5.08 7.18
C SER A 273 -0.84 -4.37 6.65
N SER A 274 -1.93 -5.10 6.40
CA SER A 274 -3.14 -4.54 5.79
C SER A 274 -4.36 -4.47 6.71
N SER A 275 -4.33 -5.13 7.87
CA SER A 275 -5.51 -5.22 8.74
C SER A 275 -5.10 -5.22 10.21
N GLN A 276 -5.14 -4.05 10.84
CA GLN A 276 -4.83 -3.87 12.25
C GLN A 276 -6.02 -3.28 13.00
N PRO A 277 -6.20 -3.56 14.30
CA PRO A 277 -7.23 -2.91 15.10
C PRO A 277 -7.23 -1.39 14.93
N GLY A 278 -8.40 -0.82 14.66
CA GLY A 278 -8.58 0.62 14.39
C GLY A 278 -8.37 1.03 12.92
N SER A 279 -8.00 0.10 12.03
CA SER A 279 -7.97 0.31 10.58
C SER A 279 -9.25 -0.18 9.89
N GLN A 280 -9.36 0.07 8.59
CA GLN A 280 -10.38 -0.58 7.74
C GLN A 280 -9.91 -1.99 7.37
N PRO A 281 -10.84 -2.91 7.02
CA PRO A 281 -10.48 -4.26 6.57
C PRO A 281 -9.61 -4.26 5.31
N ALA A 282 -8.89 -5.35 5.09
CA ALA A 282 -8.21 -5.60 3.83
C ALA A 282 -9.22 -5.79 2.69
N ASN A 283 -9.08 -5.03 1.60
CA ASN A 283 -9.89 -5.19 0.39
C ASN A 283 -9.35 -6.32 -0.51
N LEU A 284 -9.85 -6.46 -1.77
CA LEU A 284 -9.39 -7.48 -2.72
C LEU A 284 -7.87 -7.52 -2.92
N GLN A 285 -7.18 -6.38 -2.78
CA GLN A 285 -5.74 -6.24 -2.93
C GLN A 285 -5.04 -5.89 -1.60
N GLY A 286 -5.67 -6.17 -0.47
CA GLY A 286 -5.18 -5.74 0.85
C GLY A 286 -5.26 -4.21 0.97
N ILE A 287 -4.10 -3.55 0.84
CA ILE A 287 -3.98 -2.08 0.74
C ILE A 287 -3.12 -1.66 -0.47
N TRP A 288 -2.70 -2.61 -1.31
CA TRP A 288 -1.71 -2.39 -2.38
C TRP A 288 -2.34 -2.12 -3.76
N ASN A 289 -3.39 -1.31 -3.81
CA ASN A 289 -3.95 -0.85 -5.08
C ASN A 289 -3.17 0.37 -5.60
N LYS A 290 -2.54 0.24 -6.77
CA LYS A 290 -1.85 1.34 -7.47
C LYS A 290 -2.67 1.97 -8.59
N ASP A 291 -3.77 1.34 -9.00
CA ASP A 291 -4.53 1.69 -10.19
C ASP A 291 -5.82 2.44 -9.83
N LEU A 292 -6.17 3.44 -10.64
CA LEU A 292 -7.45 4.14 -10.50
C LEU A 292 -8.63 3.23 -10.87
N TYR A 293 -8.41 2.31 -11.82
CA TYR A 293 -9.36 1.30 -12.27
C TYR A 293 -8.77 -0.09 -12.04
N ALA A 294 -8.74 -0.50 -10.78
CA ALA A 294 -8.25 -1.81 -10.40
C ALA A 294 -9.20 -2.93 -10.85
N PRO A 295 -8.70 -4.17 -11.04
CA PRO A 295 -9.57 -5.34 -11.24
C PRO A 295 -10.63 -5.44 -10.14
N TRP A 296 -11.90 -5.61 -10.56
CA TRP A 296 -13.08 -5.58 -9.67
C TRP A 296 -13.10 -4.39 -8.72
N ASP A 297 -12.56 -3.25 -9.17
CA ASP A 297 -12.49 -1.98 -8.44
C ASP A 297 -11.76 -2.09 -7.08
N SER A 298 -11.02 -3.16 -6.82
CA SER A 298 -10.38 -3.44 -5.53
C SER A 298 -11.33 -3.31 -4.32
N LYS A 299 -12.63 -3.59 -4.53
CA LYS A 299 -13.68 -3.45 -3.52
C LYS A 299 -13.64 -4.57 -2.47
N TYR A 300 -14.41 -4.39 -1.43
CA TYR A 300 -14.77 -5.48 -0.52
C TYR A 300 -15.77 -6.40 -1.20
N THR A 301 -15.35 -7.60 -1.56
CA THR A 301 -16.18 -8.62 -2.19
C THR A 301 -16.45 -9.69 -1.15
N ILE A 302 -17.57 -9.54 -0.44
CA ILE A 302 -17.84 -10.29 0.80
C ILE A 302 -18.42 -11.68 0.61
N ASN A 303 -18.71 -12.11 -0.61
CA ASN A 303 -19.26 -13.44 -0.86
C ASN A 303 -18.21 -14.57 -0.75
N ILE A 304 -16.92 -14.28 -1.04
CA ILE A 304 -15.81 -15.24 -0.86
C ILE A 304 -14.45 -14.52 -0.67
N ASN A 305 -14.17 -13.42 -1.40
CA ASN A 305 -12.83 -12.87 -1.42
C ASN A 305 -12.42 -12.25 -0.08
N ALA A 306 -13.31 -11.50 0.56
CA ALA A 306 -13.05 -10.97 1.90
C ALA A 306 -12.88 -12.11 2.91
N GLU A 307 -13.67 -13.15 2.84
CA GLU A 307 -13.52 -14.36 3.68
C GLU A 307 -12.13 -14.97 3.49
N MET A 308 -11.71 -15.20 2.23
CA MET A 308 -10.40 -15.78 1.91
C MET A 308 -9.23 -14.93 2.45
N ASN A 309 -9.34 -13.61 2.41
CA ASN A 309 -8.31 -12.73 2.98
C ASN A 309 -8.09 -13.00 4.47
N TYR A 310 -9.14 -13.40 5.19
CA TYR A 310 -9.09 -13.59 6.64
C TYR A 310 -9.00 -15.06 7.09
N TRP A 311 -9.06 -16.04 6.19
CA TRP A 311 -8.89 -17.46 6.55
C TRP A 311 -7.61 -17.74 7.36
N PRO A 312 -6.47 -17.09 7.08
CA PRO A 312 -5.26 -17.32 7.89
C PRO A 312 -5.28 -16.65 9.27
N ALA A 313 -6.18 -15.72 9.57
CA ALA A 313 -6.14 -14.94 10.79
C ALA A 313 -6.09 -15.81 12.06
N GLU A 314 -7.07 -16.69 12.26
CA GLU A 314 -7.16 -17.53 13.44
C GLU A 314 -6.14 -18.68 13.41
N VAL A 315 -6.04 -19.40 12.29
CA VAL A 315 -5.20 -20.59 12.16
C VAL A 315 -3.70 -20.29 12.17
N THR A 316 -3.31 -19.03 11.97
CA THR A 316 -1.90 -18.60 12.02
C THR A 316 -1.60 -17.68 13.19
N ASN A 317 -2.45 -17.67 14.23
CA ASN A 317 -2.27 -16.89 15.47
C ASN A 317 -2.16 -15.37 15.21
N LEU A 318 -3.11 -14.82 14.43
CA LEU A 318 -3.23 -13.41 14.08
C LEU A 318 -4.68 -12.91 14.25
N SER A 319 -5.41 -13.40 15.26
CA SER A 319 -6.84 -13.10 15.47
C SER A 319 -7.15 -11.61 15.58
N GLU A 320 -6.23 -10.80 16.10
CA GLU A 320 -6.39 -9.35 16.18
C GLU A 320 -6.51 -8.68 14.80
N THR A 321 -5.95 -9.29 13.75
CA THR A 321 -6.09 -8.78 12.37
C THR A 321 -7.48 -8.97 11.81
N HIS A 322 -8.32 -9.76 12.46
CA HIS A 322 -9.72 -9.97 12.09
C HIS A 322 -10.64 -8.86 12.58
N VAL A 323 -10.23 -8.14 13.64
CA VAL A 323 -11.04 -7.09 14.28
C VAL A 323 -11.56 -6.02 13.29
N PRO A 324 -10.76 -5.51 12.32
CA PRO A 324 -11.27 -4.52 11.37
C PRO A 324 -12.41 -5.01 10.48
N PHE A 325 -12.59 -6.34 10.35
CA PHE A 325 -13.64 -6.92 9.50
C PHE A 325 -15.02 -6.90 10.17
N PHE A 326 -15.10 -6.81 11.49
CA PHE A 326 -16.32 -6.74 12.29
C PHE A 326 -16.65 -5.31 12.71
#